data_cea9c371a3e1a67ba9c48a0176a5a0ed
#
_entry.id   cea9c371a3e1a67ba9c48a0176a5a0ed
#
_cell.length_a   1.000
_cell.length_b   1.000
_cell.length_c   1.000
_cell.angle_alpha   90.00
_cell.angle_beta   90.00
_cell.angle_gamma   90.00
#
_symmetry.space_group_name_H-M   'P 1'
#
loop_
_entity.id
_entity.type
_entity.pdbx_description
1 polymer ?
#
loop_
_entity_poly.entity_id
_entity_poly.type
_entity_poly.pdbx_seq_one_letter_code
_entity_poly.pdbx_strand_id
1 'polypeptide(L)'
;IRPDEAHHPVTRLIALENTHNRCGGVSLTANYTRAVSNLAKECGLLLHMDGARIFNAAAAQGVPARVLAEPADSVTFCLSKGLCAPVGSVLCGSKAFIRQAHRTRKQLGGGMRQAGILAAAGIVALETMVDRLVDDHARAKRLAKGLQGISGLELDPGTPYTNMIFTGISEQIPQDTREIVTRLAELGVRVGVTGKRRLRLVLHYWIDDAGVEKTIQAFKEVLVG
;
A
#
# COMPACT_ATOMS: atom_id res chain seq x y z
N ILE A 1 6.55 -23.90 -8.24
CA ILE A 1 7.76 -23.99 -9.12
C ILE A 1 7.40 -24.82 -10.33
N ARG A 2 7.66 -24.29 -11.52
CA ARG A 2 7.38 -24.99 -12.78
C ARG A 2 8.44 -26.06 -13.03
N PRO A 3 8.06 -27.21 -13.63
CA PRO A 3 9.04 -28.21 -14.07
C PRO A 3 9.98 -27.62 -15.14
N ASP A 4 11.21 -28.12 -15.21
CA ASP A 4 12.16 -27.76 -16.25
C ASP A 4 11.79 -28.43 -17.57
N GLU A 5 10.90 -27.77 -18.31
CA GLU A 5 10.31 -28.24 -19.56
C GLU A 5 10.22 -27.07 -20.55
N ALA A 6 10.46 -27.35 -21.83
CA ALA A 6 10.55 -26.34 -22.88
C ALA A 6 9.31 -25.42 -23.02
N HIS A 7 8.14 -25.89 -22.59
CA HIS A 7 6.88 -25.14 -22.64
C HIS A 7 6.62 -24.27 -21.42
N HIS A 8 7.49 -24.32 -20.39
CA HIS A 8 7.33 -23.57 -19.16
C HIS A 8 8.47 -22.56 -18.96
N PRO A 9 8.17 -21.35 -18.43
CA PRO A 9 9.23 -20.45 -18.01
C PRO A 9 9.97 -21.04 -16.80
N VAL A 10 11.27 -20.87 -16.75
CA VAL A 10 12.08 -21.27 -15.61
C VAL A 10 11.79 -20.36 -14.43
N THR A 11 11.26 -20.92 -13.34
CA THR A 11 11.01 -20.18 -12.10
C THR A 11 12.34 -19.73 -11.50
N ARG A 12 12.49 -18.42 -11.20
CA ARG A 12 13.71 -17.82 -10.67
C ARG A 12 13.49 -17.01 -9.41
N LEU A 13 12.25 -16.61 -9.16
CA LEU A 13 11.95 -15.60 -8.16
C LEU A 13 10.62 -15.91 -7.46
N ILE A 14 10.61 -15.72 -6.15
CA ILE A 14 9.39 -15.52 -5.35
C ILE A 14 9.24 -14.03 -5.13
N ALA A 15 8.04 -13.49 -5.33
CA ALA A 15 7.71 -12.10 -5.04
C ALA A 15 6.65 -12.01 -3.94
N LEU A 16 6.91 -11.17 -2.93
CA LEU A 16 5.96 -10.80 -1.89
C LEU A 16 5.64 -9.30 -2.01
N GLU A 17 4.44 -8.91 -1.61
CA GLU A 17 4.06 -7.49 -1.50
C GLU A 17 3.76 -7.13 -0.04
N ASN A 18 4.38 -6.05 0.47
CA ASN A 18 4.20 -5.57 1.85
C ASN A 18 4.07 -4.02 1.88
N THR A 19 2.88 -3.47 2.13
CA THR A 19 1.59 -4.15 2.37
C THR A 19 0.89 -4.44 1.05
N HIS A 20 0.14 -5.56 0.97
CA HIS A 20 -0.57 -5.92 -0.26
C HIS A 20 -1.89 -5.16 -0.39
N ASN A 21 -2.03 -4.39 -1.48
CA ASN A 21 -3.16 -3.50 -1.70
C ASN A 21 -4.51 -4.24 -1.78
N ARG A 22 -4.58 -5.34 -2.53
CA ARG A 22 -5.82 -6.10 -2.72
C ARG A 22 -6.18 -7.01 -1.55
N CYS A 23 -5.23 -7.22 -0.62
CA CYS A 23 -5.44 -8.00 0.61
C CYS A 23 -5.72 -7.09 1.82
N GLY A 24 -6.34 -5.93 1.63
CA GLY A 24 -6.75 -5.06 2.72
C GLY A 24 -5.64 -4.21 3.35
N GLY A 25 -4.43 -4.22 2.77
CA GLY A 25 -3.28 -3.52 3.35
C GLY A 25 -2.65 -4.22 4.55
N VAL A 26 -2.86 -5.54 4.67
CA VAL A 26 -2.23 -6.38 5.70
C VAL A 26 -0.72 -6.30 5.59
N SER A 27 -0.04 -6.21 6.74
CA SER A 27 1.42 -6.25 6.82
C SER A 27 1.92 -7.67 7.07
N LEU A 28 2.88 -8.11 6.25
CA LEU A 28 3.62 -9.35 6.46
C LEU A 28 4.69 -9.14 7.54
N THR A 29 4.80 -10.09 8.47
CA THR A 29 5.81 -10.04 9.53
C THR A 29 7.20 -10.42 9.01
N ALA A 30 8.25 -9.98 9.71
CA ALA A 30 9.63 -10.39 9.42
C ALA A 30 9.80 -11.92 9.48
N ASN A 31 9.13 -12.58 10.44
CA ASN A 31 9.19 -14.05 10.56
C ASN A 31 8.58 -14.76 9.37
N TYR A 32 7.43 -14.27 8.87
CA TYR A 32 6.83 -14.81 7.66
C TYR A 32 7.75 -14.62 6.45
N THR A 33 8.27 -13.41 6.25
CA THR A 33 9.19 -13.11 5.14
C THR A 33 10.46 -13.98 5.22
N ARG A 34 10.99 -14.21 6.42
CA ARG A 34 12.16 -15.08 6.66
C ARG A 34 11.85 -16.55 6.32
N ALA A 35 10.67 -17.05 6.69
CA ALA A 35 10.25 -18.40 6.32
C ALA A 35 10.18 -18.59 4.80
N VAL A 36 9.62 -17.60 4.08
CA VAL A 36 9.58 -17.61 2.61
C VAL A 36 10.98 -17.49 2.01
N SER A 37 11.88 -16.67 2.59
CA SER A 37 13.28 -16.55 2.17
C SER A 37 14.03 -17.88 2.31
N ASN A 38 13.82 -18.60 3.40
CA ASN A 38 14.45 -19.92 3.60
C ASN A 38 13.96 -20.91 2.54
N LEU A 39 12.64 -20.98 2.33
CA LEU A 39 12.07 -21.82 1.26
C LEU A 39 12.62 -21.44 -0.13
N ALA A 40 12.74 -20.15 -0.42
CA ALA A 40 13.33 -19.69 -1.69
C ALA A 40 14.76 -20.24 -1.85
N LYS A 41 15.59 -20.13 -0.82
CA LYS A 41 16.97 -20.65 -0.82
C LYS A 41 17.04 -22.17 -1.00
N GLU A 42 16.20 -22.92 -0.32
CA GLU A 42 16.09 -24.39 -0.47
C GLU A 42 15.74 -24.78 -1.92
N CYS A 43 14.95 -23.95 -2.60
CA CYS A 43 14.55 -24.15 -3.99
C CYS A 43 15.50 -23.51 -5.01
N GLY A 44 16.61 -22.90 -4.60
CA GLY A 44 17.52 -22.18 -5.50
C GLY A 44 16.93 -20.93 -6.13
N LEU A 45 15.94 -20.31 -5.47
CA LEU A 45 15.23 -19.11 -5.91
C LEU A 45 15.69 -17.87 -5.13
N LEU A 46 15.41 -16.70 -5.71
CA LEU A 46 15.56 -15.41 -5.04
C LEU A 46 14.22 -14.93 -4.47
N LEU A 47 14.27 -14.05 -3.49
CA LEU A 47 13.10 -13.39 -2.93
C LEU A 47 13.15 -11.88 -3.23
N HIS A 48 12.13 -11.38 -3.93
CA HIS A 48 11.88 -9.94 -4.08
C HIS A 48 10.70 -9.50 -3.22
N MET A 49 10.83 -8.34 -2.59
CA MET A 49 9.72 -7.70 -1.89
C MET A 49 9.29 -6.42 -2.61
N ASP A 50 8.07 -6.39 -3.12
CA ASP A 50 7.39 -5.14 -3.42
C ASP A 50 6.96 -4.49 -2.10
N GLY A 51 7.83 -3.64 -1.60
CA GLY A 51 7.63 -2.88 -0.37
C GLY A 51 7.00 -1.50 -0.64
N ALA A 52 6.12 -1.37 -1.63
CA ALA A 52 5.52 -0.09 -2.00
C ALA A 52 4.96 0.71 -0.81
N ARG A 53 4.56 0.02 0.26
CA ARG A 53 4.12 0.58 1.54
C ARG A 53 4.83 -0.05 2.75
N ILE A 54 6.08 -0.44 2.61
CA ILE A 54 6.84 -1.11 3.68
C ILE A 54 6.95 -0.25 4.95
N PHE A 55 6.99 1.08 4.81
CA PHE A 55 7.01 1.99 5.97
C PHE A 55 5.67 1.98 6.72
N ASN A 56 4.53 1.81 6.02
CA ASN A 56 3.24 1.57 6.69
C ASN A 56 3.24 0.21 7.41
N ALA A 57 3.80 -0.84 6.81
CA ALA A 57 3.94 -2.13 7.48
C ALA A 57 4.82 -2.03 8.74
N ALA A 58 5.94 -1.31 8.64
CA ALA A 58 6.85 -1.05 9.75
C ALA A 58 6.16 -0.29 10.90
N ALA A 59 5.45 0.80 10.57
CA ALA A 59 4.68 1.58 11.55
C ALA A 59 3.59 0.73 12.23
N ALA A 60 2.88 -0.13 11.47
CA ALA A 60 1.84 -1.00 12.02
C ALA A 60 2.38 -2.06 12.99
N GLN A 61 3.62 -2.51 12.79
CA GLN A 61 4.28 -3.53 13.61
C GLN A 61 5.21 -2.94 14.68
N GLY A 62 5.42 -1.61 14.70
CA GLY A 62 6.34 -0.95 15.64
C GLY A 62 7.80 -1.38 15.46
N VAL A 63 8.23 -1.70 14.23
CA VAL A 63 9.59 -2.14 13.92
C VAL A 63 10.21 -1.27 12.83
N PRO A 64 11.54 -1.12 12.77
CA PRO A 64 12.19 -0.47 11.64
C PRO A 64 11.92 -1.19 10.33
N ALA A 65 11.72 -0.46 9.23
CA ALA A 65 11.46 -1.03 7.90
C ALA A 65 12.56 -2.01 7.45
N ARG A 66 13.81 -1.78 7.89
CA ARG A 66 14.94 -2.69 7.67
C ARG A 66 14.68 -4.10 8.15
N VAL A 67 13.99 -4.26 9.30
CA VAL A 67 13.68 -5.59 9.88
C VAL A 67 12.76 -6.38 8.95
N LEU A 68 11.83 -5.71 8.27
CA LEU A 68 10.92 -6.33 7.32
C LEU A 68 11.59 -6.63 5.97
N ALA A 69 12.56 -5.78 5.56
CA ALA A 69 13.25 -5.87 4.29
C ALA A 69 14.40 -6.90 4.28
N GLU A 70 15.09 -7.08 5.43
CA GLU A 70 16.31 -7.87 5.56
C GLU A 70 16.24 -9.29 4.99
N PRO A 71 15.11 -10.04 5.11
CA PRO A 71 15.07 -11.39 4.57
C PRO A 71 15.02 -11.47 3.04
N ALA A 72 14.76 -10.37 2.32
CA ALA A 72 14.63 -10.35 0.87
C ALA A 72 15.97 -10.03 0.18
N ASP A 73 16.22 -10.63 -0.99
CA ASP A 73 17.39 -10.34 -1.81
C ASP A 73 17.32 -8.96 -2.47
N SER A 74 16.11 -8.49 -2.74
CA SER A 74 15.86 -7.14 -3.25
C SER A 74 14.49 -6.63 -2.79
N VAL A 75 14.38 -5.30 -2.64
CA VAL A 75 13.17 -4.61 -2.18
C VAL A 75 12.95 -3.37 -3.02
N THR A 76 11.71 -3.11 -3.41
CA THR A 76 11.29 -1.79 -3.89
C THR A 76 10.44 -1.10 -2.84
N PHE A 77 10.49 0.25 -2.77
CA PHE A 77 9.50 1.02 -2.02
C PHE A 77 9.14 2.32 -2.74
N CYS A 78 7.91 2.79 -2.51
CA CYS A 78 7.44 4.02 -3.13
C CYS A 78 7.71 5.23 -2.23
N LEU A 79 8.22 6.29 -2.83
CA LEU A 79 8.32 7.62 -2.21
C LEU A 79 7.00 8.40 -2.34
N SER A 80 6.23 8.14 -3.41
CA SER A 80 5.04 8.89 -3.82
C SER A 80 3.71 8.37 -3.26
N LYS A 81 3.73 7.61 -2.17
CA LYS A 81 2.54 7.15 -1.44
C LYS A 81 2.48 7.79 -0.06
N GLY A 82 2.44 7.05 1.02
CA GLY A 82 2.40 7.60 2.39
C GLY A 82 3.55 8.55 2.75
N LEU A 83 4.69 8.46 2.07
CA LEU A 83 5.83 9.35 2.25
C LEU A 83 5.68 10.71 1.52
N CYS A 84 4.64 10.88 0.72
CA CYS A 84 4.23 12.15 0.09
C CYS A 84 5.26 12.84 -0.82
N ALA A 85 6.31 12.17 -1.28
CA ALA A 85 7.14 12.73 -2.34
C ALA A 85 6.33 12.83 -3.65
N PRO A 86 6.60 13.81 -4.51
CA PRO A 86 5.81 14.04 -5.73
C PRO A 86 5.88 12.87 -6.71
N VAL A 87 6.96 12.11 -6.68
CA VAL A 87 7.21 11.01 -7.62
C VAL A 87 8.30 10.08 -7.09
N GLY A 88 8.30 8.83 -7.56
CA GLY A 88 9.43 7.94 -7.47
C GLY A 88 9.23 6.70 -6.61
N SER A 89 10.09 5.76 -6.89
CA SER A 89 10.33 4.56 -6.09
C SER A 89 11.83 4.28 -6.04
N VAL A 90 12.23 3.56 -5.01
CA VAL A 90 13.64 3.18 -4.80
C VAL A 90 13.73 1.66 -4.87
N LEU A 91 14.75 1.17 -5.59
CA LEU A 91 15.11 -0.24 -5.62
C LEU A 91 16.36 -0.44 -4.77
N CYS A 92 16.29 -1.37 -3.84
CA CYS A 92 17.36 -1.76 -2.92
C CYS A 92 17.79 -3.20 -3.17
N GLY A 93 19.06 -3.49 -2.96
CA GLY A 93 19.64 -4.82 -3.09
C GLY A 93 21.16 -4.80 -3.02
N SER A 94 21.82 -5.89 -3.40
CA SER A 94 23.27 -5.96 -3.43
C SER A 94 23.88 -4.96 -4.43
N LYS A 95 25.14 -4.54 -4.20
CA LYS A 95 25.86 -3.62 -5.13
C LYS A 95 25.88 -4.16 -6.56
N ALA A 96 26.05 -5.47 -6.75
CA ALA A 96 26.08 -6.08 -8.08
C ALA A 96 24.71 -5.98 -8.75
N PHE A 97 23.63 -6.31 -8.03
CA PHE A 97 22.26 -6.19 -8.51
C PHE A 97 21.92 -4.75 -8.88
N ILE A 98 22.21 -3.78 -8.03
CA ILE A 98 21.90 -2.36 -8.29
C ILE A 98 22.68 -1.81 -9.48
N ARG A 99 23.95 -2.24 -9.68
CA ARG A 99 24.73 -1.86 -10.87
C ARG A 99 24.04 -2.33 -12.16
N GLN A 100 23.54 -3.56 -12.18
CA GLN A 100 22.81 -4.10 -13.32
C GLN A 100 21.45 -3.42 -13.50
N ALA A 101 20.71 -3.23 -12.44
CA ALA A 101 19.42 -2.53 -12.45
C ALA A 101 19.55 -1.09 -12.96
N HIS A 102 20.60 -0.37 -12.58
CA HIS A 102 20.91 0.97 -13.10
C HIS A 102 21.09 0.98 -14.63
N ARG A 103 21.80 -0.02 -15.16
CA ARG A 103 21.97 -0.18 -16.62
C ARG A 103 20.62 -0.49 -17.29
N THR A 104 19.86 -1.41 -16.74
CA THR A 104 18.51 -1.78 -17.23
C THR A 104 17.57 -0.59 -17.20
N ARG A 105 17.58 0.21 -16.12
CA ARG A 105 16.83 1.46 -16.05
C ARG A 105 17.12 2.40 -17.22
N LYS A 106 18.39 2.55 -17.58
CA LYS A 106 18.78 3.38 -18.73
C LYS A 106 18.27 2.82 -20.05
N GLN A 107 18.36 1.52 -20.25
CA GLN A 107 17.87 0.82 -21.45
C GLN A 107 16.35 0.99 -21.62
N LEU A 108 15.59 0.98 -20.52
CA LEU A 108 14.13 1.15 -20.51
C LEU A 108 13.66 2.62 -20.54
N GLY A 109 14.57 3.58 -20.81
CA GLY A 109 14.23 5.00 -20.91
C GLY A 109 14.17 5.76 -19.56
N GLY A 110 14.38 5.09 -18.42
CA GLY A 110 14.33 5.69 -17.08
C GLY A 110 15.62 6.41 -16.65
N GLY A 111 16.51 6.71 -17.56
CA GLY A 111 17.80 7.36 -17.26
C GLY A 111 17.71 8.89 -17.24
N MET A 112 16.87 9.47 -16.38
CA MET A 112 16.77 10.91 -16.19
C MET A 112 18.11 11.51 -15.74
N ARG A 113 18.55 12.59 -16.43
CA ARG A 113 19.66 13.43 -15.98
C ARG A 113 19.14 14.46 -14.96
N GLN A 114 20.02 15.01 -14.14
CA GLN A 114 19.68 16.02 -13.12
C GLN A 114 18.48 15.58 -12.24
N ALA A 115 18.45 14.30 -11.85
CA ALA A 115 17.41 13.74 -10.99
C ALA A 115 17.48 14.25 -9.52
N GLY A 116 18.43 15.14 -9.19
CA GLY A 116 18.63 15.69 -7.86
C GLY A 116 17.41 16.38 -7.28
N ILE A 117 16.59 17.04 -8.11
CA ILE A 117 15.31 17.67 -7.67
C ILE A 117 14.37 16.61 -7.07
N LEU A 118 14.24 15.46 -7.76
CA LEU A 118 13.38 14.37 -7.29
C LEU A 118 14.00 13.65 -6.08
N ALA A 119 15.32 13.48 -6.09
CA ALA A 119 16.05 12.87 -4.98
C ALA A 119 15.97 13.72 -3.70
N ALA A 120 16.05 15.04 -3.80
CA ALA A 120 15.90 15.96 -2.67
C ALA A 120 14.52 15.81 -2.01
N ALA A 121 13.45 15.77 -2.81
CA ALA A 121 12.10 15.50 -2.30
C ALA A 121 12.00 14.12 -1.62
N GLY A 122 12.68 13.11 -2.18
CA GLY A 122 12.76 11.77 -1.59
C GLY A 122 13.51 11.74 -0.26
N ILE A 123 14.60 12.52 -0.11
CA ILE A 123 15.34 12.65 1.15
C ILE A 123 14.45 13.27 2.22
N VAL A 124 13.81 14.40 1.93
CA VAL A 124 12.86 15.05 2.84
C VAL A 124 11.76 14.07 3.26
N ALA A 125 11.19 13.32 2.30
CA ALA A 125 10.16 12.32 2.59
C ALA A 125 10.64 11.24 3.56
N LEU A 126 11.87 10.74 3.38
CA LEU A 126 12.44 9.71 4.26
C LEU A 126 12.79 10.25 5.66
N GLU A 127 13.21 11.50 5.75
CA GLU A 127 13.63 12.11 7.02
C GLU A 127 12.44 12.62 7.86
N THR A 128 11.32 13.03 7.21
CA THR A 128 10.23 13.71 7.91
C THR A 128 8.88 13.00 7.88
N MET A 129 8.65 12.08 6.93
CA MET A 129 7.32 11.51 6.71
C MET A 129 7.15 10.09 7.23
N VAL A 130 8.23 9.40 7.58
CA VAL A 130 8.17 8.00 8.05
C VAL A 130 7.46 7.93 9.40
N ASP A 131 7.90 8.70 10.39
CA ASP A 131 7.41 8.60 11.75
C ASP A 131 5.94 9.04 11.90
N ARG A 132 5.48 9.95 11.02
CA ARG A 132 4.10 10.41 11.05
C ARG A 132 3.07 9.43 10.46
N LEU A 133 3.50 8.32 9.86
CA LEU A 133 2.57 7.32 9.31
C LEU A 133 1.64 6.71 10.36
N VAL A 134 2.05 6.74 11.63
CA VAL A 134 1.21 6.31 12.76
C VAL A 134 -0.06 7.17 12.88
N ASP A 135 0.00 8.44 12.50
CA ASP A 135 -1.16 9.36 12.52
C ASP A 135 -2.19 8.94 11.47
N ASP A 136 -1.74 8.56 10.27
CA ASP A 136 -2.64 8.04 9.22
C ASP A 136 -3.33 6.75 9.70
N HIS A 137 -2.62 5.87 10.41
CA HIS A 137 -3.20 4.65 10.97
C HIS A 137 -4.20 4.95 12.09
N ALA A 138 -3.92 5.92 12.96
CA ALA A 138 -4.84 6.33 14.01
C ALA A 138 -6.14 6.91 13.42
N ARG A 139 -6.02 7.78 12.41
CA ARG A 139 -7.16 8.33 11.67
C ARG A 139 -7.94 7.25 10.91
N ALA A 140 -7.25 6.28 10.31
CA ALA A 140 -7.92 5.15 9.66
C ALA A 140 -8.77 4.34 10.65
N LYS A 141 -8.25 4.06 11.84
CA LYS A 141 -9.00 3.37 12.91
C LYS A 141 -10.22 4.20 13.36
N ARG A 142 -10.04 5.51 13.53
CA ARG A 142 -11.15 6.42 13.89
C ARG A 142 -12.22 6.45 12.81
N LEU A 143 -11.82 6.57 11.54
CA LEU A 143 -12.75 6.54 10.41
C LEU A 143 -13.49 5.21 10.35
N ALA A 144 -12.81 4.07 10.42
CA ALA A 144 -13.43 2.75 10.41
C ALA A 144 -14.47 2.60 11.53
N LYS A 145 -14.15 3.03 12.75
CA LYS A 145 -15.08 3.05 13.88
C LYS A 145 -16.33 3.90 13.59
N GLY A 146 -16.17 5.07 12.96
CA GLY A 146 -17.27 5.95 12.59
C GLY A 146 -18.15 5.38 11.46
N LEU A 147 -17.57 4.61 10.54
CA LEU A 147 -18.28 3.96 9.45
C LEU A 147 -18.99 2.67 9.87
N GLN A 148 -18.50 1.98 10.89
CA GLN A 148 -18.99 0.66 11.32
C GLN A 148 -20.47 0.65 11.73
N GLY A 149 -21.01 1.77 12.17
CA GLY A 149 -22.43 1.87 12.57
C GLY A 149 -23.38 2.38 11.48
N ILE A 150 -22.87 2.64 10.27
CA ILE A 150 -23.69 3.18 9.18
C ILE A 150 -24.38 2.03 8.45
N SER A 151 -25.72 2.06 8.44
CA SER A 151 -26.52 1.06 7.71
C SER A 151 -26.12 1.03 6.23
N GLY A 152 -25.94 -0.16 5.69
CA GLY A 152 -25.55 -0.35 4.31
C GLY A 152 -24.04 -0.38 4.05
N LEU A 153 -23.18 -0.18 5.06
CA LEU A 153 -21.75 -0.43 4.95
C LEU A 153 -21.35 -1.73 5.65
N GLU A 154 -20.52 -2.50 4.95
CA GLU A 154 -19.98 -3.78 5.42
C GLU A 154 -18.46 -3.71 5.40
N LEU A 155 -17.86 -3.30 6.51
CA LEU A 155 -16.40 -3.22 6.62
C LEU A 155 -15.79 -4.62 6.56
N ASP A 156 -14.69 -4.76 5.84
CA ASP A 156 -13.93 -6.01 5.82
C ASP A 156 -13.45 -6.39 7.23
N PRO A 157 -13.49 -7.66 7.60
CA PRO A 157 -12.97 -8.12 8.89
C PRO A 157 -11.53 -7.64 9.14
N GLY A 158 -11.28 -7.09 10.31
CA GLY A 158 -9.97 -6.62 10.73
C GLY A 158 -9.48 -5.29 10.10
N THR A 159 -10.23 -4.70 9.14
CA THR A 159 -9.87 -3.39 8.58
C THR A 159 -10.03 -2.27 9.64
N PRO A 160 -9.14 -1.25 9.67
CA PRO A 160 -7.92 -1.10 8.90
C PRO A 160 -6.71 -1.80 9.54
N TYR A 161 -5.92 -2.49 8.74
CA TYR A 161 -4.62 -3.03 9.18
C TYR A 161 -3.52 -1.96 9.20
N THR A 162 -3.65 -0.98 8.32
CA THR A 162 -2.74 0.16 8.18
C THR A 162 -3.55 1.44 7.91
N ASN A 163 -3.23 2.18 6.86
CA ASN A 163 -3.90 3.41 6.47
C ASN A 163 -5.02 3.21 5.43
N MET A 164 -5.49 1.98 5.22
CA MET A 164 -6.52 1.67 4.22
C MET A 164 -7.72 0.99 4.87
N ILE A 165 -8.91 1.40 4.44
CA ILE A 165 -10.20 0.80 4.83
C ILE A 165 -10.84 0.23 3.57
N PHE A 166 -11.28 -1.00 3.66
CA PHE A 166 -12.09 -1.65 2.64
C PHE A 166 -13.48 -1.92 3.18
N THR A 167 -14.48 -1.62 2.37
CA THR A 167 -15.88 -1.79 2.75
C THR A 167 -16.72 -2.20 1.56
N GLY A 168 -17.64 -3.12 1.79
CA GLY A 168 -18.74 -3.42 0.90
C GLY A 168 -19.88 -2.41 1.06
N ILE A 169 -20.73 -2.35 0.03
CA ILE A 169 -22.04 -1.69 0.07
C ILE A 169 -23.07 -2.80 0.00
N SER A 170 -23.93 -2.90 1.03
CA SER A 170 -24.98 -3.90 1.13
C SER A 170 -25.91 -3.89 -0.08
N GLU A 171 -26.38 -5.04 -0.51
CA GLU A 171 -27.38 -5.18 -1.58
C GLU A 171 -28.74 -4.53 -1.23
N GLN A 172 -28.98 -4.23 0.04
CA GLN A 172 -30.17 -3.51 0.50
C GLN A 172 -30.16 -2.03 0.13
N ILE A 173 -29.00 -1.47 -0.19
CA ILE A 173 -28.86 -0.09 -0.67
C ILE A 173 -29.22 -0.06 -2.16
N PRO A 174 -30.29 0.66 -2.58
CA PRO A 174 -30.77 0.63 -3.96
C PRO A 174 -29.81 1.34 -4.94
N GLN A 175 -29.05 2.33 -4.46
CA GLN A 175 -28.09 3.09 -5.27
C GLN A 175 -26.94 2.19 -5.71
N ASP A 176 -26.49 2.40 -6.94
CA ASP A 176 -25.26 1.75 -7.42
C ASP A 176 -24.01 2.44 -6.86
N THR A 177 -22.89 1.75 -6.95
CA THR A 177 -21.60 2.25 -6.42
C THR A 177 -21.16 3.57 -7.08
N ARG A 178 -21.50 3.78 -8.35
CA ARG A 178 -21.15 5.01 -9.09
C ARG A 178 -21.94 6.20 -8.57
N GLU A 179 -23.24 6.01 -8.35
CA GLU A 179 -24.13 7.03 -7.78
C GLU A 179 -23.64 7.44 -6.37
N ILE A 180 -23.35 6.46 -5.51
CA ILE A 180 -22.84 6.71 -4.15
C ILE A 180 -21.53 7.51 -4.20
N VAL A 181 -20.58 7.10 -5.06
CA VAL A 181 -19.28 7.80 -5.18
C VAL A 181 -19.46 9.21 -5.74
N THR A 182 -20.41 9.42 -6.65
CA THR A 182 -20.71 10.75 -7.20
C THR A 182 -21.26 11.66 -6.09
N ARG A 183 -22.26 11.20 -5.31
CA ARG A 183 -22.83 11.98 -4.19
C ARG A 183 -21.77 12.27 -3.11
N LEU A 184 -20.92 11.29 -2.77
CA LEU A 184 -19.80 11.54 -1.86
C LEU A 184 -18.85 12.62 -2.39
N ALA A 185 -18.56 12.60 -3.69
CA ALA A 185 -17.68 13.60 -4.32
C ALA A 185 -18.31 15.02 -4.31
N GLU A 186 -19.62 15.15 -4.49
CA GLU A 186 -20.37 16.40 -4.34
C GLU A 186 -20.25 16.96 -2.92
N LEU A 187 -20.21 16.09 -1.90
CA LEU A 187 -19.93 16.45 -0.52
C LEU A 187 -18.42 16.66 -0.24
N GLY A 188 -17.58 16.59 -1.28
CA GLY A 188 -16.12 16.79 -1.20
C GLY A 188 -15.35 15.59 -0.64
N VAL A 189 -15.93 14.39 -0.68
CA VAL A 189 -15.29 13.13 -0.25
C VAL A 189 -15.02 12.25 -1.45
N ARG A 190 -13.75 11.97 -1.75
CA ARG A 190 -13.33 11.11 -2.85
C ARG A 190 -12.88 9.76 -2.35
N VAL A 191 -13.49 8.69 -2.86
CA VAL A 191 -13.18 7.30 -2.50
C VAL A 191 -12.87 6.47 -3.73
N GLY A 192 -12.07 5.42 -3.58
CA GLY A 192 -11.74 4.50 -4.66
C GLY A 192 -12.76 3.38 -4.80
N VAL A 193 -13.14 3.04 -6.02
CA VAL A 193 -13.93 1.86 -6.34
C VAL A 193 -13.00 0.68 -6.63
N THR A 194 -13.21 -0.45 -5.97
CA THR A 194 -12.37 -1.66 -6.12
C THR A 194 -13.14 -2.89 -6.57
N GLY A 195 -14.45 -2.78 -6.72
CA GLY A 195 -15.35 -3.82 -7.20
C GLY A 195 -16.76 -3.30 -7.43
N LYS A 196 -17.68 -4.17 -7.88
CA LYS A 196 -19.07 -3.79 -8.23
C LYS A 196 -19.78 -3.05 -7.08
N ARG A 197 -19.63 -3.53 -5.84
CA ARG A 197 -20.18 -2.90 -4.63
C ARG A 197 -19.09 -2.79 -3.55
N ARG A 198 -17.92 -2.28 -3.91
CA ARG A 198 -16.78 -2.28 -3.02
C ARG A 198 -15.97 -1.01 -3.12
N LEU A 199 -15.71 -0.40 -1.99
CA LEU A 199 -14.97 0.84 -1.85
C LEU A 199 -13.65 0.63 -1.10
N ARG A 200 -12.69 1.49 -1.40
CA ARG A 200 -11.43 1.62 -0.67
C ARG A 200 -11.23 3.08 -0.29
N LEU A 201 -11.00 3.31 0.99
CA LEU A 201 -10.60 4.61 1.52
C LEU A 201 -9.13 4.53 1.94
N VAL A 202 -8.37 5.57 1.63
CA VAL A 202 -6.94 5.63 1.95
C VAL A 202 -6.66 6.93 2.70
N LEU A 203 -6.14 6.80 3.91
CA LEU A 203 -5.70 7.93 4.73
C LEU A 203 -4.26 8.28 4.37
N HIS A 204 -3.98 9.57 4.29
CA HIS A 204 -2.66 10.11 3.97
C HIS A 204 -2.51 11.51 4.55
N TYR A 205 -1.34 12.10 4.42
CA TYR A 205 -0.95 13.38 5.00
C TYR A 205 -2.01 14.49 4.94
N TRP A 206 -2.72 14.61 3.81
CA TRP A 206 -3.72 15.66 3.59
C TRP A 206 -5.09 15.38 4.23
N ILE A 207 -5.27 14.24 4.87
CA ILE A 207 -6.49 13.90 5.58
C ILE A 207 -6.27 14.13 7.08
N ASP A 208 -6.83 15.21 7.58
CA ASP A 208 -6.82 15.57 8.99
C ASP A 208 -8.05 15.01 9.73
N ASP A 209 -8.18 15.36 11.01
CA ASP A 209 -9.30 14.91 11.83
C ASP A 209 -10.64 15.47 11.36
N ALA A 210 -10.66 16.70 10.84
CA ALA A 210 -11.87 17.30 10.25
C ALA A 210 -12.30 16.55 8.98
N GLY A 211 -11.34 16.16 8.15
CA GLY A 211 -11.58 15.32 6.97
C GLY A 211 -12.15 13.95 7.33
N VAL A 212 -11.73 13.34 8.44
CA VAL A 212 -12.30 12.09 8.96
C VAL A 212 -13.76 12.28 9.34
N GLU A 213 -14.09 13.30 10.15
CA GLU A 213 -15.47 13.57 10.56
C GLU A 213 -16.37 13.91 9.37
N LYS A 214 -15.88 14.75 8.45
CA LYS A 214 -16.58 15.06 7.21
C LYS A 214 -16.90 13.80 6.41
N THR A 215 -15.97 12.86 6.33
CA THR A 215 -16.17 11.60 5.61
C THR A 215 -17.27 10.77 6.27
N ILE A 216 -17.26 10.64 7.60
CA ILE A 216 -18.30 9.91 8.35
C ILE A 216 -19.68 10.52 8.10
N GLN A 217 -19.81 11.84 8.17
CA GLN A 217 -21.07 12.52 7.93
C GLN A 217 -21.56 12.37 6.49
N ALA A 218 -20.66 12.49 5.50
CA ALA A 218 -21.00 12.30 4.09
C ALA A 218 -21.53 10.89 3.82
N PHE A 219 -20.95 9.85 4.41
CA PHE A 219 -21.47 8.48 4.27
C PHE A 219 -22.85 8.32 4.91
N LYS A 220 -23.09 8.93 6.07
CA LYS A 220 -24.43 8.92 6.70
C LYS A 220 -25.47 9.59 5.81
N GLU A 221 -25.16 10.77 5.29
CA GLU A 221 -26.06 11.52 4.42
C GLU A 221 -26.38 10.79 3.12
N VAL A 222 -25.39 10.15 2.50
CA VAL A 222 -25.55 9.45 1.22
C VAL A 222 -26.31 8.14 1.35
N LEU A 223 -26.15 7.40 2.46
CA LEU A 223 -26.69 6.04 2.62
C LEU A 223 -27.94 5.96 3.50
N VAL A 224 -28.14 6.91 4.43
CA VAL A 224 -29.22 6.86 5.41
C VAL A 224 -30.21 8.04 5.24
N GLY A 225 -29.72 9.19 4.74
CA GLY A 225 -30.55 10.36 4.41
C GLY A 225 -31.17 10.25 3.05
#